data_fda1fbe5ae509be54164598ade8c4332
#
_entry.id   fda1fbe5ae509be54164598ade8c4332
#
_cell.length_a   1.000
_cell.length_b   1.000
_cell.length_c   1.000
_cell.angle_alpha   90.00
_cell.angle_beta   90.00
_cell.angle_gamma   90.00
#
_symmetry.space_group_name_H-M   'P 1'
#
loop_
_entity.id
_entity.type
_entity.pdbx_description
1 polymer ?
#
loop_
_entity_poly.entity_id
_entity_poly.type
_entity_poly.pdbx_seq_one_letter_code
_entity_poly.pdbx_strand_id
1 'polypeptide(L)'
;MKLRPLLPPQQTLGRGVLLERPMSDKAMLGTSNYPRKENELYLTPDWCTEVLLRHVVFDALTWEPAAADGAMANILFKRTPTIATDLEPLDRQVKKHDFLTSPGPLRGKFKNIVTNPPYKLAQKFIEQAIDIIAPQKGKVAMLLRNEYDSAGWTPTSV
;
A
#
# COMPACT_ATOMS: atom_id res chain seq x y z
N MET A 1 -26.54 -39.46 -0.63
CA MET A 1 -27.31 -38.29 -0.19
C MET A 1 -26.39 -37.06 -0.29
N LYS A 2 -26.50 -36.30 -1.40
CA LYS A 2 -25.60 -35.16 -1.69
C LYS A 2 -26.25 -33.88 -1.17
N LEU A 3 -25.62 -33.23 -0.20
CA LEU A 3 -26.05 -31.93 0.31
C LEU A 3 -25.70 -30.83 -0.70
N ARG A 4 -26.69 -30.09 -1.17
CA ARG A 4 -26.55 -28.89 -2.00
C ARG A 4 -26.12 -27.71 -1.10
N PRO A 5 -25.19 -26.85 -1.52
CA PRO A 5 -24.89 -25.63 -0.79
C PRO A 5 -26.06 -24.64 -0.90
N LEU A 6 -26.43 -24.05 0.22
CA LEU A 6 -27.44 -22.98 0.31
C LEU A 6 -26.88 -21.69 -0.28
N LEU A 7 -27.60 -21.11 -1.23
CA LEU A 7 -27.35 -19.76 -1.74
C LEU A 7 -27.78 -18.71 -0.73
N PRO A 8 -27.05 -17.61 -0.58
CA PRO A 8 -27.48 -16.50 0.27
C PRO A 8 -28.75 -15.80 -0.28
N PRO A 9 -29.59 -15.18 0.57
CA PRO A 9 -30.81 -14.53 0.16
C PRO A 9 -30.54 -13.35 -0.78
N GLN A 10 -31.27 -13.31 -1.89
CA GLN A 10 -31.25 -12.17 -2.82
C GLN A 10 -31.96 -10.98 -2.17
N GLN A 11 -31.21 -9.90 -1.96
CA GLN A 11 -31.79 -8.61 -1.62
C GLN A 11 -32.41 -7.99 -2.88
N THR A 12 -33.71 -7.78 -2.87
CA THR A 12 -34.44 -7.02 -3.87
C THR A 12 -34.04 -5.55 -3.77
N LEU A 13 -33.24 -5.09 -4.71
CA LEU A 13 -32.94 -3.67 -4.87
C LEU A 13 -34.05 -2.98 -5.64
N GLY A 14 -34.60 -1.92 -5.02
CA GLY A 14 -35.53 -1.00 -5.64
C GLY A 14 -34.93 -0.36 -6.92
N ARG A 15 -35.84 0.02 -7.85
CA ARG A 15 -35.49 0.66 -9.13
C ARG A 15 -34.72 1.95 -8.91
N GLY A 16 -33.37 1.85 -8.98
CA GLY A 16 -32.45 2.97 -9.14
C GLY A 16 -31.85 2.91 -10.54
N VAL A 17 -31.97 4.00 -11.28
CA VAL A 17 -31.42 4.17 -12.63
C VAL A 17 -29.90 4.02 -12.52
N LEU A 18 -29.36 2.94 -13.09
CA LEU A 18 -27.93 2.77 -13.33
C LEU A 18 -27.50 3.78 -14.41
N LEU A 19 -26.93 4.90 -13.99
CA LEU A 19 -26.09 5.72 -14.86
C LEU A 19 -24.78 4.95 -15.08
N GLU A 20 -24.73 4.18 -16.15
CA GLU A 20 -23.48 3.65 -16.67
C GLU A 20 -22.60 4.84 -17.08
N ARG A 21 -21.58 5.15 -16.26
CA ARG A 21 -20.50 6.03 -16.69
C ARG A 21 -19.63 5.21 -17.64
N PRO A 22 -19.49 5.59 -18.90
CA PRO A 22 -18.54 4.92 -19.78
C PRO A 22 -17.15 5.10 -19.21
N MET A 23 -16.49 4.01 -18.84
CA MET A 23 -15.07 4.00 -18.57
C MET A 23 -14.36 4.35 -19.89
N SER A 24 -13.89 5.58 -20.02
CA SER A 24 -13.10 5.96 -21.17
C SER A 24 -11.76 5.26 -21.12
N ASP A 25 -11.40 4.53 -22.16
CA ASP A 25 -10.12 3.83 -22.32
C ASP A 25 -8.88 4.74 -22.19
N LYS A 26 -9.07 6.05 -22.19
CA LYS A 26 -8.01 7.04 -21.90
C LYS A 26 -7.53 7.08 -20.46
N ALA A 27 -8.27 6.53 -19.52
CA ALA A 27 -7.84 6.46 -18.12
C ALA A 27 -6.76 5.39 -17.87
N MET A 28 -6.55 4.45 -18.79
CA MET A 28 -5.54 3.40 -18.70
C MET A 28 -4.17 3.78 -19.32
N LEU A 29 -4.10 4.81 -20.12
CA LEU A 29 -2.87 5.26 -20.78
C LEU A 29 -2.40 6.59 -20.17
N GLY A 30 -1.87 6.55 -18.99
CA GLY A 30 -0.89 7.41 -18.32
C GLY A 30 -0.69 8.89 -18.68
N THR A 31 -1.63 9.57 -19.35
CA THR A 31 -1.60 11.02 -19.57
C THR A 31 -2.75 11.69 -18.83
N SER A 32 -2.69 11.68 -17.48
CA SER A 32 -3.61 12.49 -16.72
C SER A 32 -3.15 13.95 -16.75
N ASN A 33 -3.97 14.84 -17.33
CA ASN A 33 -3.83 16.30 -17.24
C ASN A 33 -4.20 16.85 -15.84
N TYR A 34 -4.05 16.06 -14.79
CA TYR A 34 -4.19 16.55 -13.43
C TYR A 34 -2.95 17.35 -13.05
N PRO A 35 -3.10 18.58 -12.51
CA PRO A 35 -1.96 19.31 -11.95
C PRO A 35 -1.35 18.42 -10.86
N ARG A 36 -0.11 17.99 -11.08
CA ARG A 36 0.66 17.21 -10.11
C ARG A 36 0.83 18.09 -8.87
N LYS A 37 0.23 17.69 -7.77
CA LYS A 37 0.49 18.32 -6.47
C LYS A 37 1.98 18.17 -6.17
N GLU A 38 2.63 19.22 -5.67
CA GLU A 38 4.07 19.23 -5.41
C GLU A 38 4.54 18.08 -4.51
N ASN A 39 3.67 17.51 -3.68
CA ASN A 39 3.97 16.44 -2.73
C ASN A 39 3.47 15.05 -3.15
N GLU A 40 3.19 14.79 -4.44
CA GLU A 40 2.81 13.46 -4.96
C GLU A 40 1.91 12.60 -4.00
N LEU A 41 0.94 13.25 -3.36
CA LEU A 41 0.01 12.56 -2.46
C LEU A 41 -0.97 11.72 -3.27
N TYR A 42 -0.70 10.44 -3.40
CA TYR A 42 -1.60 9.46 -3.98
C TYR A 42 -2.20 8.61 -2.87
N LEU A 43 -3.44 8.90 -2.50
CA LEU A 43 -4.17 8.06 -1.56
C LEU A 43 -4.32 6.66 -2.15
N THR A 44 -3.96 5.66 -1.34
CA THR A 44 -4.03 4.26 -1.77
C THR A 44 -5.47 3.78 -1.70
N PRO A 45 -6.09 3.33 -2.80
CA PRO A 45 -7.40 2.73 -2.74
C PRO A 45 -7.40 1.47 -1.87
N ASP A 46 -8.43 1.29 -1.05
CA ASP A 46 -8.55 0.18 -0.10
C ASP A 46 -8.33 -1.19 -0.73
N TRP A 47 -8.90 -1.39 -1.93
CA TRP A 47 -8.80 -2.66 -2.65
C TRP A 47 -7.36 -3.08 -2.96
N CYS A 48 -6.42 -2.14 -3.13
CA CYS A 48 -5.01 -2.46 -3.37
C CYS A 48 -4.42 -3.23 -2.18
N THR A 49 -4.65 -2.71 -0.96
CA THR A 49 -4.19 -3.34 0.28
C THR A 49 -4.92 -4.66 0.53
N GLU A 50 -6.22 -4.72 0.27
CA GLU A 50 -7.00 -5.93 0.41
C GLU A 50 -6.53 -7.06 -0.51
N VAL A 51 -6.21 -6.74 -1.78
CA VAL A 51 -5.65 -7.71 -2.74
C VAL A 51 -4.30 -8.23 -2.24
N LEU A 52 -3.40 -7.34 -1.81
CA LEU A 52 -2.11 -7.76 -1.24
C LEU A 52 -2.30 -8.76 -0.09
N LEU A 53 -3.22 -8.48 0.84
CA LEU A 53 -3.48 -9.32 2.01
C LEU A 53 -4.16 -10.66 1.69
N ARG A 54 -4.68 -10.85 0.48
CA ARG A 54 -5.16 -12.17 0.01
C ARG A 54 -4.01 -13.08 -0.42
N HIS A 55 -2.89 -12.51 -0.84
CA HIS A 55 -1.76 -13.23 -1.39
C HIS A 55 -0.56 -13.30 -0.46
N VAL A 56 -0.43 -12.33 0.46
CA VAL A 56 0.72 -12.25 1.37
C VAL A 56 0.24 -12.18 2.82
N VAL A 57 0.76 -13.08 3.64
CA VAL A 57 0.56 -13.05 5.10
C VAL A 57 1.69 -12.26 5.75
N PHE A 58 1.33 -11.26 6.53
CA PHE A 58 2.24 -10.50 7.39
C PHE A 58 2.00 -10.93 8.85
N ASP A 59 2.84 -11.80 9.36
CA ASP A 59 2.68 -12.50 10.64
C ASP A 59 3.39 -11.81 11.82
N ALA A 60 3.90 -10.62 11.61
CA ALA A 60 4.64 -9.87 12.61
C ALA A 60 4.43 -8.36 12.47
N LEU A 61 5.01 -7.58 13.40
CA LEU A 61 4.89 -6.13 13.37
C LEU A 61 5.27 -5.55 12.00
N THR A 62 4.32 -4.83 11.43
CA THR A 62 4.39 -4.22 10.09
C THR A 62 4.51 -2.71 10.23
N TRP A 63 5.34 -2.10 9.41
CA TRP A 63 5.49 -0.65 9.35
C TRP A 63 5.02 -0.11 8.00
N GLU A 64 4.17 0.90 8.04
CA GLU A 64 3.83 1.73 6.90
C GLU A 64 4.48 3.11 7.06
N PRO A 65 5.59 3.38 6.35
CA PRO A 65 6.38 4.60 6.54
C PRO A 65 5.93 5.81 5.69
N ALA A 66 4.92 5.67 4.83
CA ALA A 66 4.34 6.77 4.04
C ALA A 66 2.81 6.68 4.07
N ALA A 67 2.26 6.75 5.29
CA ALA A 67 0.88 6.39 5.56
C ALA A 67 -0.15 7.49 5.21
N ALA A 68 0.29 8.73 4.99
CA ALA A 68 -0.55 9.87 4.65
C ALA A 68 -1.79 10.00 5.57
N ASP A 69 -2.97 9.61 5.07
CA ASP A 69 -4.25 9.59 5.80
C ASP A 69 -4.50 8.30 6.60
N GLY A 70 -3.58 7.34 6.55
CA GLY A 70 -3.69 6.06 7.24
C GLY A 70 -4.60 5.03 6.60
N ALA A 71 -5.10 5.25 5.38
CA ALA A 71 -6.04 4.33 4.72
C ALA A 71 -5.48 2.89 4.62
N MET A 72 -4.25 2.73 4.12
CA MET A 72 -3.57 1.43 4.05
C MET A 72 -3.32 0.85 5.45
N ALA A 73 -2.81 1.68 6.40
CA ALA A 73 -2.53 1.25 7.76
C ALA A 73 -3.77 0.70 8.45
N ASN A 74 -4.94 1.33 8.27
CA ASN A 74 -6.20 0.90 8.85
C ASN A 74 -6.63 -0.50 8.36
N ILE A 75 -6.32 -0.85 7.11
CA ILE A 75 -6.61 -2.17 6.56
C ILE A 75 -5.60 -3.20 7.07
N LEU A 76 -4.31 -2.84 7.09
CA LEU A 76 -3.24 -3.67 7.63
C LEU A 76 -3.51 -4.01 9.11
N PHE A 77 -3.92 -3.02 9.91
CA PHE A 77 -4.18 -3.17 11.35
C PHE A 77 -5.25 -4.23 11.68
N LYS A 78 -6.19 -4.48 10.76
CA LYS A 78 -7.19 -5.55 10.91
C LYS A 78 -6.60 -6.96 10.81
N ARG A 79 -5.38 -7.11 10.31
CA ARG A 79 -4.74 -8.40 10.01
C ARG A 79 -3.42 -8.60 10.73
N THR A 80 -2.69 -7.53 11.03
CA THR A 80 -1.35 -7.59 11.64
C THR A 80 -1.12 -6.36 12.51
N PRO A 81 -0.37 -6.47 13.61
CA PRO A 81 0.07 -5.28 14.35
C PRO A 81 0.79 -4.32 13.40
N THR A 82 0.34 -3.07 13.33
CA THR A 82 0.83 -2.10 12.36
C THR A 82 1.23 -0.80 13.05
N ILE A 83 2.31 -0.18 12.61
CA ILE A 83 2.69 1.18 12.95
C ILE A 83 2.65 2.00 11.66
N ALA A 84 1.97 3.15 11.72
CA ALA A 84 1.86 4.10 10.62
C ALA A 84 2.67 5.35 10.93
N THR A 85 3.51 5.76 9.98
CA THR A 85 4.24 7.03 10.04
C THR A 85 4.21 7.72 8.68
N ASP A 86 4.42 9.04 8.69
CA ASP A 86 4.56 9.85 7.48
C ASP A 86 5.42 11.06 7.76
N LEU A 87 6.04 11.64 6.74
CA LEU A 87 6.76 12.89 6.86
C LEU A 87 5.80 14.05 7.18
N GLU A 88 4.61 14.04 6.58
CA GLU A 88 3.53 15.01 6.74
C GLU A 88 2.19 14.31 6.99
N PRO A 89 1.95 13.78 8.22
CA PRO A 89 0.74 13.04 8.54
C PRO A 89 -0.53 13.85 8.30
N LEU A 90 -1.52 13.25 7.66
CA LEU A 90 -2.85 13.84 7.47
C LEU A 90 -3.87 13.36 8.51
N ASP A 91 -3.56 12.26 9.21
CA ASP A 91 -4.38 11.70 10.28
C ASP A 91 -3.61 11.70 11.61
N ARG A 92 -4.33 11.93 12.74
CA ARG A 92 -3.74 12.00 14.09
C ARG A 92 -3.17 10.68 14.59
N GLN A 93 -3.58 9.57 14.04
CA GLN A 93 -3.07 8.23 14.41
C GLN A 93 -1.75 7.91 13.70
N VAL A 94 -1.46 8.61 12.60
CA VAL A 94 -0.20 8.52 11.87
C VAL A 94 0.84 9.39 12.58
N LYS A 95 1.98 8.80 12.94
CA LYS A 95 3.05 9.53 13.64
C LYS A 95 3.97 10.24 12.64
N LYS A 96 4.38 11.46 12.97
CA LYS A 96 5.37 12.17 12.14
C LYS A 96 6.73 11.48 12.24
N HIS A 97 7.28 11.08 11.09
CA HIS A 97 8.60 10.47 10.98
C HIS A 97 9.10 10.54 9.55
N ASP A 98 10.39 10.86 9.38
CA ASP A 98 11.05 10.78 8.09
C ASP A 98 11.72 9.40 7.92
N PHE A 99 11.15 8.59 7.04
CA PHE A 99 11.61 7.23 6.78
C PHE A 99 13.05 7.19 6.23
N LEU A 100 13.45 8.19 5.43
CA LEU A 100 14.73 8.19 4.74
C LEU A 100 15.90 8.68 5.60
N THR A 101 15.63 9.41 6.70
CA THR A 101 16.68 9.94 7.57
C THR A 101 17.04 8.99 8.70
N SER A 102 16.12 8.18 9.15
CA SER A 102 16.35 7.25 10.26
C SER A 102 15.39 6.08 10.25
N PRO A 103 15.87 4.86 10.48
CA PRO A 103 14.97 3.72 10.73
C PRO A 103 14.23 3.85 12.07
N GLY A 104 14.43 4.97 12.78
CA GLY A 104 13.76 5.28 14.03
C GLY A 104 14.10 4.37 15.22
N PRO A 105 13.49 4.64 16.38
CA PRO A 105 13.75 3.90 17.62
C PRO A 105 13.25 2.45 17.58
N LEU A 106 12.59 2.05 16.51
CA LEU A 106 11.99 0.73 16.32
C LEU A 106 12.82 -0.17 15.41
N ARG A 107 14.02 0.24 15.01
CA ARG A 107 14.92 -0.60 14.20
C ARG A 107 15.08 -1.98 14.83
N GLY A 108 14.92 -3.03 14.01
CA GLY A 108 15.00 -4.41 14.49
C GLY A 108 13.71 -4.96 15.12
N LYS A 109 12.68 -4.13 15.33
CA LYS A 109 11.39 -4.59 15.86
C LYS A 109 10.38 -4.94 14.76
N PHE A 110 10.53 -4.33 13.58
CA PHE A 110 9.68 -4.67 12.43
C PHE A 110 10.20 -5.90 11.71
N LYS A 111 9.29 -6.71 11.25
CA LYS A 111 9.59 -7.76 10.27
C LYS A 111 9.00 -7.46 8.89
N ASN A 112 8.10 -6.49 8.80
CA ASN A 112 7.49 -6.19 7.52
C ASN A 112 7.43 -4.67 7.28
N ILE A 113 7.59 -4.27 6.03
CA ILE A 113 7.29 -2.92 5.54
C ILE A 113 6.28 -3.05 4.40
N VAL A 114 5.17 -2.32 4.51
CA VAL A 114 4.14 -2.25 3.47
C VAL A 114 3.80 -0.78 3.25
N THR A 115 3.96 -0.26 2.03
CA THR A 115 3.78 1.17 1.79
C THR A 115 3.49 1.49 0.32
N ASN A 116 2.90 2.66 0.09
CA ASN A 116 2.83 3.33 -1.21
C ASN A 116 3.75 4.56 -1.16
N PRO A 117 5.02 4.43 -1.54
CA PRO A 117 5.98 5.52 -1.41
C PRO A 117 5.73 6.62 -2.44
N PRO A 118 6.16 7.87 -2.18
CA PRO A 118 6.22 8.91 -3.21
C PRO A 118 7.06 8.43 -4.39
N TYR A 119 6.51 8.43 -5.60
CA TYR A 119 7.15 7.80 -6.77
C TYR A 119 8.53 8.35 -7.09
N LYS A 120 8.77 9.65 -6.88
CA LYS A 120 10.10 10.27 -7.06
C LYS A 120 11.15 9.74 -6.08
N LEU A 121 10.72 9.22 -4.94
CA LEU A 121 11.59 8.70 -3.89
C LEU A 121 11.55 7.17 -3.80
N ALA A 122 10.80 6.51 -4.68
CA ALA A 122 10.55 5.08 -4.61
C ALA A 122 11.83 4.25 -4.51
N GLN A 123 12.86 4.56 -5.31
CA GLN A 123 14.14 3.86 -5.23
C GLN A 123 14.77 3.96 -3.83
N LYS A 124 14.82 5.18 -3.27
CA LYS A 124 15.37 5.38 -1.92
C LYS A 124 14.57 4.64 -0.85
N PHE A 125 13.23 4.60 -1.02
CA PHE A 125 12.37 3.82 -0.13
C PHE A 125 12.64 2.32 -0.22
N ILE A 126 12.86 1.79 -1.43
CA ILE A 126 13.21 0.38 -1.64
C ILE A 126 14.52 0.04 -0.94
N GLU A 127 15.58 0.81 -1.21
CA GLU A 127 16.89 0.61 -0.61
C GLU A 127 16.83 0.65 0.92
N GLN A 128 16.21 1.69 1.48
CA GLN A 128 16.04 1.85 2.93
C GLN A 128 15.22 0.71 3.55
N ALA A 129 14.14 0.28 2.89
CA ALA A 129 13.30 -0.80 3.38
C ALA A 129 14.05 -2.13 3.40
N ILE A 130 14.82 -2.41 2.36
CA ILE A 130 15.65 -3.62 2.29
C ILE A 130 16.69 -3.61 3.40
N ASP A 131 17.41 -2.50 3.60
CA ASP A 131 18.42 -2.36 4.66
C ASP A 131 17.86 -2.57 6.06
N ILE A 132 16.64 -2.12 6.30
CA ILE A 132 15.95 -2.30 7.59
C ILE A 132 15.50 -3.75 7.79
N ILE A 133 14.96 -4.38 6.74
CA ILE A 133 14.22 -5.65 6.84
C ILE A 133 15.09 -6.87 6.57
N ALA A 134 16.14 -6.78 5.75
CA ALA A 134 17.00 -7.91 5.42
C ALA A 134 17.59 -8.63 6.66
N PRO A 135 18.11 -7.93 7.67
CA PRO A 135 18.59 -8.58 8.89
C PRO A 135 17.51 -9.36 9.65
N GLN A 136 16.25 -8.97 9.48
CA GLN A 136 15.10 -9.59 10.14
C GLN A 136 14.52 -10.78 9.34
N LYS A 137 15.01 -11.03 8.13
CA LYS A 137 14.44 -12.01 7.17
C LYS A 137 12.93 -11.81 6.97
N GLY A 138 12.52 -10.56 6.91
CA GLY A 138 11.11 -10.15 6.83
C GLY A 138 10.64 -9.91 5.39
N LYS A 139 9.56 -9.17 5.25
CA LYS A 139 8.91 -8.91 3.95
C LYS A 139 8.81 -7.41 3.69
N VAL A 140 9.04 -7.03 2.43
CA VAL A 140 8.79 -5.67 1.92
C VAL A 140 7.76 -5.78 0.81
N ALA A 141 6.70 -5.00 0.88
CA ALA A 141 5.71 -4.86 -0.18
C ALA A 141 5.50 -3.37 -0.48
N MET A 142 5.64 -2.99 -1.73
CA MET A 142 5.47 -1.60 -2.16
C MET A 142 4.55 -1.51 -3.36
N LEU A 143 3.65 -0.52 -3.34
CA LEU A 143 2.85 -0.16 -4.51
C LEU A 143 3.69 0.77 -5.38
N LEU A 144 4.11 0.29 -6.54
CA LEU A 144 4.97 1.02 -7.46
C LEU A 144 4.30 1.18 -8.83
N ARG A 145 4.82 2.08 -9.66
CA ARG A 145 4.43 2.16 -11.07
C ARG A 145 5.07 1.01 -11.85
N ASN A 146 4.42 0.55 -12.92
CA ASN A 146 4.93 -0.51 -13.80
C ASN A 146 6.31 -0.20 -14.41
N GLU A 147 6.66 1.06 -14.52
CA GLU A 147 7.96 1.51 -15.05
C GLU A 147 9.14 0.97 -14.24
N TYR A 148 8.93 0.65 -12.97
CA TYR A 148 9.97 0.05 -12.12
C TYR A 148 10.29 -1.40 -12.49
N ASP A 149 9.34 -2.14 -13.05
CA ASP A 149 9.53 -3.53 -13.50
C ASP A 149 10.36 -3.61 -14.81
N SER A 150 10.26 -2.58 -15.65
CA SER A 150 10.92 -2.50 -16.96
C SER A 150 12.28 -1.80 -16.93
N ALA A 151 12.65 -1.14 -15.85
CA ALA A 151 13.87 -0.36 -15.74
C ALA A 151 15.15 -1.19 -15.52
N GLY A 152 15.08 -2.53 -15.60
CA GLY A 152 16.27 -3.40 -15.45
C GLY A 152 16.93 -3.29 -14.08
N TRP A 153 16.15 -3.02 -13.03
CA TRP A 153 16.65 -3.00 -11.67
C TRP A 153 17.18 -4.40 -11.29
N THR A 154 18.49 -4.54 -11.25
CA THR A 154 19.15 -5.69 -10.64
C THR A 154 19.48 -5.33 -9.20
N PRO A 155 19.01 -6.11 -8.20
CA PRO A 155 19.48 -5.95 -6.83
C PRO A 155 21.00 -6.08 -6.84
N THR A 156 21.70 -5.07 -6.35
CA THR A 156 23.13 -5.21 -6.06
C THR A 156 23.23 -6.36 -5.07
N SER A 157 23.86 -7.44 -5.50
CA SER A 157 24.04 -8.65 -4.69
C SER A 157 24.68 -8.28 -3.36
N VAL A 158 23.97 -8.59 -2.28
CA VAL A 158 24.48 -8.57 -0.90
C VAL A 158 25.32 -9.82 -0.65
#